data_e3b5f2ed260829e435ca1c7791726aea
#
_entry.id   e3b5f2ed260829e435ca1c7791726aea
#
_cell.length_a   1.000
_cell.length_b   1.000
_cell.length_c   1.000
_cell.angle_alpha   90.00
_cell.angle_beta   90.00
_cell.angle_gamma   90.00
#
_symmetry.space_group_name_H-M   'P 1'
#
loop_
_entity.id
_entity.type
_entity.pdbx_description
1 polymer ?
#
loop_
_entity_poly.entity_id
_entity_poly.type
_entity_poly.pdbx_seq_one_letter_code
_entity_poly.pdbx_strand_id
1 'polypeptide(L)'
;MGEFKEKTIGKEFEIQPDIEEAIEYFLDEVPVSDYLKEMRDFIIACFMCTKSDNLRVLRQCLYDFKSHLNKLPSELIEKDNIFLKNILGSFIAVYAEYNNSENKELICNWSRDCQISLLQDDNEDKQRIQHLREKYQSLNKGLTYNVLNPEYVTAIIQYIITGA
;
A
#
# COMPACT_ATOMS: atom_id res chain seq x y z
N MET A 1 2.57 -17.09 -54.66
CA MET A 1 2.66 -16.07 -53.59
C MET A 1 2.66 -16.77 -52.26
N GLY A 2 3.83 -16.95 -51.69
CA GLY A 2 4.00 -17.64 -50.41
C GLY A 2 3.86 -16.65 -49.25
N GLU A 3 2.94 -16.91 -48.33
CA GLU A 3 2.82 -16.18 -47.08
C GLU A 3 4.07 -16.48 -46.22
N PHE A 4 4.87 -15.47 -46.02
CA PHE A 4 5.89 -15.50 -44.98
C PHE A 4 5.21 -15.41 -43.61
N LYS A 5 4.97 -16.55 -42.97
CA LYS A 5 4.67 -16.58 -41.54
C LYS A 5 5.99 -16.32 -40.77
N GLU A 6 6.20 -15.09 -40.36
CA GLU A 6 7.19 -14.79 -39.30
C GLU A 6 6.81 -15.55 -38.03
N LYS A 7 7.53 -16.65 -37.77
CA LYS A 7 7.54 -17.29 -36.48
C LYS A 7 8.38 -16.42 -35.53
N THR A 8 7.79 -15.44 -34.94
CA THR A 8 8.38 -14.79 -33.78
C THR A 8 8.28 -15.79 -32.61
N ILE A 9 9.40 -16.53 -32.43
CA ILE A 9 9.54 -17.36 -31.22
C ILE A 9 9.86 -16.39 -30.07
N GLY A 10 8.83 -15.80 -29.51
CA GLY A 10 8.90 -15.09 -28.26
C GLY A 10 9.13 -16.11 -27.15
N LYS A 11 10.36 -16.22 -26.67
CA LYS A 11 10.56 -16.81 -25.33
C LYS A 11 9.98 -15.82 -24.35
N GLU A 12 8.85 -16.15 -23.76
CA GLU A 12 8.35 -15.46 -22.59
C GLU A 12 9.27 -15.84 -21.41
N PHE A 13 10.01 -14.86 -20.91
CA PHE A 13 10.74 -14.99 -19.66
C PHE A 13 9.84 -14.42 -18.58
N GLU A 14 9.30 -15.26 -17.71
CA GLU A 14 8.65 -14.82 -16.49
C GLU A 14 9.74 -14.39 -15.50
N ILE A 15 9.92 -13.09 -15.35
CA ILE A 15 10.81 -12.52 -14.34
C ILE A 15 9.97 -12.35 -13.07
N GLN A 16 10.17 -13.23 -12.10
CA GLN A 16 9.63 -13.04 -10.76
C GLN A 16 10.61 -12.12 -10.00
N PRO A 17 10.22 -10.91 -9.67
CA PRO A 17 11.09 -10.03 -8.89
C PRO A 17 11.27 -10.59 -7.48
N ASP A 18 12.49 -10.58 -6.98
CA ASP A 18 12.76 -10.79 -5.57
C ASP A 18 12.30 -9.54 -4.80
N ILE A 19 11.15 -9.67 -4.14
CA ILE A 19 10.50 -8.56 -3.44
C ILE A 19 11.38 -8.08 -2.28
N GLU A 20 12.05 -8.98 -1.59
CA GLU A 20 12.89 -8.63 -0.44
C GLU A 20 14.12 -7.87 -0.88
N GLU A 21 14.81 -8.34 -1.93
CA GLU A 21 15.98 -7.66 -2.52
C GLU A 21 15.59 -6.28 -3.07
N ALA A 22 14.44 -6.18 -3.73
CA ALA A 22 13.94 -4.91 -4.25
C ALA A 22 13.63 -3.90 -3.13
N ILE A 23 13.06 -4.34 -2.02
CA ILE A 23 12.79 -3.47 -0.86
C ILE A 23 14.10 -3.01 -0.22
N GLU A 24 15.09 -3.89 -0.07
CA GLU A 24 16.41 -3.51 0.41
C GLU A 24 17.04 -2.43 -0.47
N TYR A 25 17.02 -2.64 -1.77
CA TYR A 25 17.52 -1.66 -2.73
C TYR A 25 16.81 -0.31 -2.60
N PHE A 26 15.48 -0.30 -2.47
CA PHE A 26 14.72 0.94 -2.28
C PHE A 26 15.07 1.65 -0.99
N LEU A 27 15.28 0.90 0.09
CA LEU A 27 15.66 1.45 1.38
C LEU A 27 17.09 1.99 1.38
N ASP A 28 17.96 1.54 0.49
CA ASP A 28 19.32 2.06 0.32
C ASP A 28 19.39 3.26 -0.64
N GLU A 29 18.61 3.26 -1.72
CA GLU A 29 18.56 4.38 -2.69
C GLU A 29 17.95 5.66 -2.10
N VAL A 30 16.89 5.48 -1.31
CA VAL A 30 16.29 6.62 -0.64
C VAL A 30 17.25 7.01 0.48
N PRO A 31 17.73 8.25 0.60
CA PRO A 31 18.42 8.70 1.80
C PRO A 31 17.41 8.67 2.95
N VAL A 32 17.12 7.45 3.39
CA VAL A 32 16.14 7.12 4.38
C VAL A 32 16.80 7.36 5.72
N SER A 33 16.07 7.97 6.64
CA SER A 33 16.40 7.90 8.04
C SER A 33 16.56 6.42 8.42
N ASP A 34 17.54 6.09 9.23
CA ASP A 34 17.80 4.73 9.73
C ASP A 34 16.52 4.02 10.22
N TYR A 35 15.54 4.82 10.56
CA TYR A 35 14.21 4.45 11.01
C TYR A 35 13.38 3.58 10.02
N LEU A 36 13.37 3.90 8.70
CA LEU A 36 12.67 3.04 7.72
C LEU A 36 13.43 1.74 7.47
N LYS A 37 14.75 1.74 7.63
CA LYS A 37 15.56 0.52 7.55
C LYS A 37 15.19 -0.44 8.69
N GLU A 38 14.95 0.07 9.89
CA GLU A 38 14.47 -0.73 11.03
C GLU A 38 13.08 -1.32 10.82
N MET A 39 12.28 -0.73 9.91
CA MET A 39 10.95 -1.24 9.56
C MET A 39 10.92 -2.19 8.35
N ARG A 40 12.07 -2.61 7.85
CA ARG A 40 12.18 -3.46 6.66
C ARG A 40 11.19 -4.65 6.68
N ASP A 41 11.24 -5.45 7.72
CA ASP A 41 10.39 -6.65 7.83
C ASP A 41 8.89 -6.32 7.89
N PHE A 42 8.55 -5.19 8.49
CA PHE A 42 7.18 -4.69 8.51
C PHE A 42 6.74 -4.23 7.11
N ILE A 43 7.59 -3.54 6.36
CA ILE A 43 7.33 -3.12 4.96
C ILE A 43 7.11 -4.34 4.08
N ILE A 44 7.96 -5.36 4.19
CA ILE A 44 7.82 -6.62 3.46
C ILE A 44 6.47 -7.27 3.79
N ALA A 45 6.15 -7.43 5.08
CA ALA A 45 4.88 -8.02 5.51
C ALA A 45 3.67 -7.24 4.98
N CYS A 46 3.70 -5.90 5.02
CA CYS A 46 2.64 -5.07 4.48
C CYS A 46 2.49 -5.27 2.97
N PHE A 47 3.59 -5.22 2.22
CA PHE A 47 3.55 -5.35 0.77
C PHE A 47 3.07 -6.73 0.34
N MET A 48 3.52 -7.80 0.99
CA MET A 48 3.06 -9.17 0.73
C MET A 48 1.55 -9.31 0.95
N CYS A 49 0.98 -8.64 1.97
CA CYS A 49 -0.47 -8.63 2.20
C CYS A 49 -1.24 -7.96 1.06
N THR A 50 -0.65 -7.02 0.33
CA THR A 50 -1.31 -6.36 -0.80
C THR A 50 -1.57 -7.31 -1.97
N LYS A 51 -0.84 -8.42 -2.05
CA LYS A 51 -0.81 -9.34 -3.20
C LYS A 51 -0.49 -8.62 -4.53
N SER A 52 0.15 -7.47 -4.45
CA SER A 52 0.61 -6.71 -5.60
C SER A 52 2.03 -7.12 -5.96
N ASP A 53 2.34 -7.17 -7.23
CA ASP A 53 3.69 -7.33 -7.79
C ASP A 53 4.28 -5.98 -8.25
N ASN A 54 3.53 -4.89 -8.10
CA ASN A 54 3.90 -3.58 -8.61
C ASN A 54 4.89 -2.85 -7.68
N LEU A 55 6.15 -3.24 -7.77
CA LEU A 55 7.25 -2.63 -7.01
C LEU A 55 7.42 -1.13 -7.26
N ARG A 56 6.98 -0.60 -8.43
CA ARG A 56 7.01 0.83 -8.71
C ARG A 56 6.07 1.59 -7.77
N VAL A 57 4.89 1.04 -7.53
CA VAL A 57 3.92 1.62 -6.59
C VAL A 57 4.47 1.63 -5.18
N LEU A 58 5.11 0.53 -4.75
CA LEU A 58 5.76 0.47 -3.44
C LEU A 58 6.87 1.52 -3.31
N ARG A 59 7.75 1.62 -4.30
CA ARG A 59 8.82 2.63 -4.31
C ARG A 59 8.27 4.04 -4.18
N GLN A 60 7.25 4.40 -4.97
CA GLN A 60 6.59 5.71 -4.87
C GLN A 60 6.00 5.94 -3.48
N CYS A 61 5.29 4.95 -2.95
CA CYS A 61 4.73 4.99 -1.61
C CYS A 61 5.79 5.30 -0.54
N LEU A 62 6.94 4.65 -0.58
CA LEU A 62 8.04 4.87 0.38
C LEU A 62 8.64 6.27 0.25
N TYR A 63 8.78 6.80 -0.96
CA TYR A 63 9.23 8.18 -1.20
C TYR A 63 8.26 9.21 -0.62
N ASP A 64 6.98 9.02 -0.87
CA ASP A 64 5.94 9.94 -0.41
C ASP A 64 5.79 9.86 1.13
N PHE A 65 5.83 8.67 1.69
CA PHE A 65 5.84 8.49 3.14
C PHE A 65 7.02 9.20 3.80
N LYS A 66 8.23 9.06 3.25
CA LYS A 66 9.41 9.78 3.73
C LYS A 66 9.22 11.30 3.69
N SER A 67 8.66 11.81 2.58
CA SER A 67 8.39 13.25 2.45
C SER A 67 7.45 13.74 3.56
N HIS A 68 6.50 12.90 4.01
CA HIS A 68 5.62 13.19 5.13
C HIS A 68 6.34 13.11 6.47
N LEU A 69 7.17 12.10 6.69
CA LEU A 69 7.97 11.99 7.91
C LEU A 69 8.82 13.23 8.17
N ASN A 70 9.42 13.80 7.12
CA ASN A 70 10.24 15.00 7.24
C ASN A 70 9.45 16.25 7.68
N LYS A 71 8.11 16.21 7.60
CA LYS A 71 7.23 17.29 8.07
C LYS A 71 6.73 17.07 9.49
N LEU A 72 6.93 15.89 10.06
CA LEU A 72 6.52 15.57 11.43
C LEU A 72 7.59 16.05 12.44
N PRO A 73 7.16 16.50 13.63
CA PRO A 73 8.08 16.77 14.73
C PRO A 73 8.90 15.53 15.08
N SER A 74 10.22 15.69 15.28
CA SER A 74 11.13 14.59 15.64
C SER A 74 10.70 13.82 16.89
N GLU A 75 10.07 14.53 17.84
CA GLU A 75 9.56 13.95 19.08
C GLU A 75 8.47 12.91 18.86
N LEU A 76 7.68 13.03 17.78
CA LEU A 76 6.67 12.01 17.40
C LEU A 76 7.32 10.80 16.73
N ILE A 77 8.39 11.04 15.98
CA ILE A 77 9.12 9.99 15.29
C ILE A 77 9.86 9.09 16.28
N GLU A 78 10.47 9.70 17.31
CA GLU A 78 11.28 8.97 18.30
C GLU A 78 10.46 8.25 19.38
N LYS A 79 9.24 8.74 19.67
CA LYS A 79 8.46 8.26 20.83
C LYS A 79 7.50 7.13 20.53
N ASP A 80 6.99 6.98 19.31
CA ASP A 80 5.92 6.02 19.03
C ASP A 80 6.10 5.25 17.72
N ASN A 81 6.90 4.20 17.82
CA ASN A 81 7.10 3.25 16.72
C ASN A 81 5.79 2.60 16.23
N ILE A 82 4.80 2.43 17.11
CA ILE A 82 3.50 1.84 16.76
C ILE A 82 2.70 2.81 15.89
N PHE A 83 2.67 4.09 16.27
CA PHE A 83 2.02 5.14 15.50
C PHE A 83 2.57 5.21 14.06
N LEU A 84 3.89 5.20 13.92
CA LEU A 84 4.51 5.25 12.60
C LEU A 84 4.27 3.98 11.77
N LYS A 85 4.26 2.81 12.41
CA LYS A 85 3.86 1.56 11.75
C LYS A 85 2.40 1.61 11.28
N ASN A 86 1.49 2.19 12.06
CA ASN A 86 0.10 2.37 11.64
C ASN A 86 0.01 3.22 10.37
N ILE A 87 0.69 4.37 10.33
CA ILE A 87 0.64 5.25 9.16
C ILE A 87 1.32 4.59 7.96
N LEU A 88 2.50 4.00 8.13
CA LEU A 88 3.23 3.33 7.06
C LEU A 88 2.43 2.16 6.47
N GLY A 89 1.84 1.33 7.32
CA GLY A 89 0.97 0.23 6.88
C GLY A 89 -0.23 0.75 6.09
N SER A 90 -0.84 1.85 6.53
CA SER A 90 -1.94 2.51 5.81
C SER A 90 -1.48 3.06 4.47
N PHE A 91 -0.30 3.70 4.39
CA PHE A 91 0.27 4.18 3.13
C PHE A 91 0.43 3.04 2.14
N ILE A 92 1.09 1.94 2.52
CA ILE A 92 1.34 0.79 1.64
C ILE A 92 0.01 0.18 1.16
N ALA A 93 -0.94 -0.05 2.07
CA ALA A 93 -2.24 -0.61 1.72
C ALA A 93 -3.02 0.29 0.76
N VAL A 94 -3.13 1.59 1.07
CA VAL A 94 -3.88 2.55 0.24
C VAL A 94 -3.25 2.72 -1.13
N TYR A 95 -1.91 2.84 -1.22
CA TYR A 95 -1.23 2.94 -2.51
C TYR A 95 -1.45 1.71 -3.38
N ALA A 96 -1.40 0.51 -2.80
CA ALA A 96 -1.65 -0.73 -3.52
C ALA A 96 -3.10 -0.79 -4.03
N GLU A 97 -4.09 -0.52 -3.17
CA GLU A 97 -5.49 -0.61 -3.54
C GLU A 97 -5.92 0.53 -4.50
N TYR A 98 -5.37 1.73 -4.36
CA TYR A 98 -5.61 2.83 -5.29
C TYR A 98 -5.10 2.53 -6.71
N ASN A 99 -4.01 1.77 -6.83
CA ASN A 99 -3.44 1.35 -8.12
C ASN A 99 -4.02 0.02 -8.63
N ASN A 100 -4.87 -0.65 -7.85
CA ASN A 100 -5.64 -1.80 -8.29
C ASN A 100 -6.95 -1.32 -8.93
N SER A 101 -7.16 -1.60 -10.23
CA SER A 101 -8.33 -1.13 -10.98
C SER A 101 -9.66 -1.60 -10.38
N GLU A 102 -9.69 -2.77 -9.73
CA GLU A 102 -10.90 -3.32 -9.10
C GLU A 102 -11.26 -2.60 -7.80
N ASN A 103 -10.28 -2.11 -7.06
CA ASN A 103 -10.47 -1.53 -5.73
C ASN A 103 -10.37 -0.01 -5.70
N LYS A 104 -9.91 0.61 -6.78
CA LYS A 104 -9.65 2.06 -6.83
C LYS A 104 -10.87 2.89 -6.43
N GLU A 105 -12.03 2.61 -6.99
CA GLU A 105 -13.25 3.35 -6.69
C GLU A 105 -13.67 3.16 -5.23
N LEU A 106 -13.63 1.93 -4.73
CA LEU A 106 -13.95 1.60 -3.36
C LEU A 106 -13.01 2.33 -2.38
N ILE A 107 -11.71 2.32 -2.62
CA ILE A 107 -10.76 2.96 -1.72
C ILE A 107 -10.89 4.50 -1.74
N CYS A 108 -11.20 5.09 -2.89
CA CYS A 108 -11.47 6.53 -2.99
C CYS A 108 -12.71 6.96 -2.20
N ASN A 109 -13.70 6.08 -2.08
CA ASN A 109 -14.95 6.33 -1.36
C ASN A 109 -14.98 5.69 0.03
N TRP A 110 -13.87 5.12 0.51
CA TRP A 110 -13.76 4.24 1.66
C TRP A 110 -14.49 4.74 2.91
N SER A 111 -14.28 6.00 3.29
CA SER A 111 -14.90 6.58 4.49
C SER A 111 -16.42 6.63 4.38
N ARG A 112 -16.94 7.04 3.21
CA ARG A 112 -18.38 7.08 2.92
C ARG A 112 -18.98 5.68 2.91
N ASP A 113 -18.34 4.76 2.19
CA ASP A 113 -18.88 3.42 1.97
C ASP A 113 -18.81 2.58 3.26
N CYS A 114 -17.80 2.79 4.10
CA CYS A 114 -17.76 2.21 5.45
C CYS A 114 -18.94 2.68 6.32
N GLN A 115 -19.32 3.97 6.24
CA GLN A 115 -20.47 4.50 6.99
C GLN A 115 -21.80 3.94 6.46
N ILE A 116 -21.98 3.90 5.16
CA ILE A 116 -23.20 3.36 4.51
C ILE A 116 -23.34 1.87 4.82
N SER A 117 -22.26 1.10 4.79
CA SER A 117 -22.27 -0.35 5.05
C SER A 117 -22.74 -0.71 6.47
N LEU A 118 -22.69 0.23 7.42
CA LEU A 118 -23.24 0.07 8.76
C LEU A 118 -24.77 0.21 8.80
N LEU A 119 -25.34 0.87 7.79
CA LEU A 119 -26.77 1.22 7.75
C LEU A 119 -27.60 0.32 6.82
N GLN A 120 -26.94 -0.42 5.93
CA GLN A 120 -27.59 -1.26 4.92
C GLN A 120 -27.25 -2.74 5.11
N ASP A 121 -28.27 -3.60 5.06
CA ASP A 121 -28.12 -5.00 5.46
C ASP A 121 -27.44 -5.91 4.44
N ASP A 122 -27.46 -5.60 3.14
CA ASP A 122 -26.72 -6.41 2.13
C ASP A 122 -26.51 -5.61 0.84
N ASN A 123 -25.28 -5.18 0.59
CA ASN A 123 -24.89 -4.70 -0.73
C ASN A 123 -23.52 -5.27 -1.11
N GLU A 124 -23.22 -5.24 -2.39
CA GLU A 124 -21.97 -5.72 -2.98
C GLU A 124 -20.75 -5.01 -2.37
N ASP A 125 -20.87 -3.72 -2.05
CA ASP A 125 -19.82 -2.92 -1.45
C ASP A 125 -19.48 -3.38 -0.02
N LYS A 126 -20.46 -3.83 0.76
CA LYS A 126 -20.23 -4.39 2.10
C LYS A 126 -19.34 -5.64 2.04
N GLN A 127 -19.59 -6.52 1.08
CA GLN A 127 -18.76 -7.73 0.89
C GLN A 127 -17.35 -7.36 0.45
N ARG A 128 -17.19 -6.38 -0.44
CA ARG A 128 -15.88 -5.88 -0.88
C ARG A 128 -15.12 -5.19 0.26
N ILE A 129 -15.79 -4.39 1.07
CA ILE A 129 -15.21 -3.76 2.27
C ILE A 129 -14.73 -4.83 3.25
N GLN A 130 -15.56 -5.83 3.52
CA GLN A 130 -15.21 -6.94 4.40
C GLN A 130 -14.01 -7.73 3.87
N HIS A 131 -13.98 -8.02 2.59
CA HIS A 131 -12.86 -8.70 1.95
C HIS A 131 -11.54 -7.92 2.09
N LEU A 132 -11.56 -6.59 1.88
CA LEU A 132 -10.35 -5.77 2.09
C LEU A 132 -9.92 -5.72 3.56
N ARG A 133 -10.86 -5.65 4.51
CA ARG A 133 -10.53 -5.72 5.94
C ARG A 133 -9.87 -7.04 6.32
N GLU A 134 -10.38 -8.14 5.82
CA GLU A 134 -9.82 -9.48 6.05
C GLU A 134 -8.43 -9.64 5.43
N LYS A 135 -8.22 -9.12 4.22
CA LYS A 135 -6.94 -9.10 3.52
C LYS A 135 -5.81 -8.52 4.39
N TYR A 136 -6.09 -7.46 5.13
CA TYR A 136 -5.11 -6.76 5.98
C TYR A 136 -5.20 -7.11 7.46
N GLN A 137 -6.05 -8.06 7.84
CA GLN A 137 -6.29 -8.40 9.25
C GLN A 137 -5.02 -8.85 9.98
N SER A 138 -4.12 -9.58 9.30
CA SER A 138 -2.88 -10.07 9.89
C SER A 138 -1.94 -8.94 10.31
N LEU A 139 -1.96 -7.81 9.62
CA LEU A 139 -1.14 -6.64 9.91
C LEU A 139 -1.60 -5.89 11.15
N ASN A 140 -2.89 -5.99 11.48
CA ASN A 140 -3.46 -5.26 12.61
C ASN A 140 -2.99 -5.80 13.97
N LYS A 141 -2.35 -6.98 13.99
CA LYS A 141 -1.77 -7.53 15.22
C LYS A 141 -0.57 -6.69 15.67
N GLY A 142 -0.71 -6.07 16.85
CA GLY A 142 0.34 -5.19 17.40
C GLY A 142 0.29 -3.75 16.92
N LEU A 143 -0.70 -3.37 16.12
CA LEU A 143 -1.01 -1.99 15.78
C LEU A 143 -2.14 -1.46 16.65
N THR A 144 -2.16 -0.13 16.87
CA THR A 144 -3.23 0.53 17.63
C THR A 144 -4.52 0.64 16.81
N TYR A 145 -4.36 0.82 15.50
CA TYR A 145 -5.47 1.02 14.55
C TYR A 145 -5.36 0.06 13.38
N ASN A 146 -6.48 -0.18 12.72
CA ASN A 146 -6.53 -0.91 11.46
C ASN A 146 -5.80 -0.10 10.36
N VAL A 147 -4.99 -0.74 9.54
CA VAL A 147 -4.30 -0.09 8.40
C VAL A 147 -5.27 0.55 7.40
N LEU A 148 -6.52 0.11 7.34
CA LEU A 148 -7.60 0.73 6.58
C LEU A 148 -8.52 1.58 7.48
N ASN A 149 -7.97 2.26 8.49
CA ASN A 149 -8.72 3.25 9.26
C ASN A 149 -9.25 4.35 8.33
N PRO A 150 -10.57 4.66 8.34
CA PRO A 150 -11.18 5.60 7.40
C PRO A 150 -10.54 6.99 7.40
N GLU A 151 -10.08 7.49 8.54
CA GLU A 151 -9.42 8.80 8.64
C GLU A 151 -8.07 8.79 7.91
N TYR A 152 -7.26 7.75 8.11
CA TYR A 152 -5.96 7.62 7.43
C TYR A 152 -6.15 7.41 5.93
N VAL A 153 -7.07 6.54 5.54
CA VAL A 153 -7.37 6.28 4.12
C VAL A 153 -7.78 7.59 3.43
N THR A 154 -8.69 8.36 4.02
CA THR A 154 -9.15 9.63 3.46
C THR A 154 -8.00 10.63 3.28
N ALA A 155 -7.16 10.80 4.30
CA ALA A 155 -6.02 11.72 4.24
C ALA A 155 -4.99 11.29 3.18
N ILE A 156 -4.69 10.00 3.09
CA ILE A 156 -3.73 9.46 2.11
C ILE A 156 -4.28 9.60 0.69
N ILE A 157 -5.55 9.30 0.45
CA ILE A 157 -6.18 9.46 -0.86
C ILE A 157 -6.19 10.93 -1.28
N GLN A 158 -6.52 11.85 -0.37
CA GLN A 158 -6.44 13.27 -0.66
C GLN A 158 -5.04 13.66 -1.08
N TYR A 159 -4.01 13.19 -0.37
CA TYR A 159 -2.62 13.45 -0.74
C TYR A 159 -2.26 12.87 -2.11
N ILE A 160 -2.63 11.62 -2.41
CA ILE A 160 -2.36 10.99 -3.72
C ILE A 160 -2.96 11.81 -4.87
N ILE A 161 -4.15 12.38 -4.67
CA ILE A 161 -4.87 13.13 -5.71
C ILE A 161 -4.34 14.56 -5.85
N THR A 162 -4.00 15.22 -4.75
CA THR A 162 -3.69 16.67 -4.74
C THR A 162 -2.21 16.99 -4.60
N GLY A 163 -1.39 16.04 -4.11
CA GLY A 163 0.02 16.27 -3.77
C GLY A 163 0.23 17.10 -2.50
N ALA A 164 -0.82 17.34 -1.70
CA ALA A 164 -0.79 18.23 -0.53
C ALA A 164 -1.38 17.59 0.73
#